data_eafbe899243edf6d54c63b42c042a3b5
#
_entry.id   eafbe899243edf6d54c63b42c042a3b5
#
_cell.length_a   1.000
_cell.length_b   1.000
_cell.length_c   1.000
_cell.angle_alpha   90.00
_cell.angle_beta   90.00
_cell.angle_gamma   90.00
#
_symmetry.space_group_name_H-M   'P 1'
#
loop_
_entity.id
_entity.type
_entity.pdbx_description
1 polymer ?
#
loop_
_entity_poly.entity_id
_entity_poly.type
_entity_poly.pdbx_seq_one_letter_code
_entity_poly.pdbx_strand_id
1 'polypeptide(L)'
;MGRLDDLGAVEARAVRLLRLWCDAGFEAVAARLAPDLDPGSAGAAARALDALARLCATTGRRPLMRHAADCACLGADEAWFARLIGHGSEAAREEAMMLAMAFLRPEAAAEAAHLAEALGLGLRRAGISRRRLH
;
A
#
# COMPACT_ATOMS: atom_id res chain seq x y z
N MET A 1 -12.03 -16.05 -2.77
CA MET A 1 -10.90 -15.13 -2.64
C MET A 1 -10.25 -14.91 -3.99
N GLY A 2 -9.73 -13.74 -4.24
CA GLY A 2 -9.17 -13.37 -5.53
C GLY A 2 -7.73 -13.77 -5.71
N ARG A 3 -7.20 -13.39 -6.85
CA ARG A 3 -5.79 -13.55 -7.18
C ARG A 3 -5.16 -12.17 -7.31
N LEU A 4 -3.87 -12.09 -7.03
CA LEU A 4 -3.11 -10.84 -7.13
C LEU A 4 -3.20 -10.24 -8.54
N ASP A 5 -3.23 -11.10 -9.56
CA ASP A 5 -3.30 -10.67 -10.96
C ASP A 5 -4.64 -10.02 -11.34
N ASP A 6 -5.67 -10.20 -10.53
CA ASP A 6 -6.98 -9.59 -10.77
C ASP A 6 -7.01 -8.11 -10.39
N LEU A 7 -5.99 -7.63 -9.69
CA LEU A 7 -5.90 -6.23 -9.24
C LEU A 7 -5.34 -5.32 -10.30
N GLY A 8 -5.67 -4.03 -10.22
CA GLY A 8 -4.99 -3.00 -11.00
C GLY A 8 -3.51 -2.90 -10.62
N ALA A 9 -2.73 -2.23 -11.45
CA ALA A 9 -1.27 -2.15 -11.28
C ALA A 9 -0.85 -1.54 -9.94
N VAL A 10 -1.48 -0.44 -9.53
CA VAL A 10 -1.17 0.23 -8.27
C VAL A 10 -1.51 -0.68 -7.08
N GLU A 11 -2.69 -1.28 -7.12
CA GLU A 11 -3.17 -2.13 -6.04
C GLU A 11 -2.33 -3.39 -5.88
N ALA A 12 -2.01 -4.05 -7.00
CA ALA A 12 -1.15 -5.24 -6.97
C ALA A 12 0.23 -4.91 -6.41
N ARG A 13 0.80 -3.78 -6.83
CA ARG A 13 2.10 -3.35 -6.35
C ARG A 13 2.06 -3.04 -4.85
N ALA A 14 0.99 -2.42 -4.39
CA ALA A 14 0.81 -2.13 -2.96
C ALA A 14 0.85 -3.40 -2.12
N VAL A 15 0.17 -4.46 -2.56
CA VAL A 15 0.18 -5.74 -1.84
C VAL A 15 1.57 -6.36 -1.84
N ARG A 16 2.25 -6.36 -2.99
CA ARG A 16 3.62 -6.89 -3.07
C ARG A 16 4.57 -6.13 -2.15
N LEU A 17 4.44 -4.82 -2.09
CA LEU A 17 5.29 -4.01 -1.20
C LEU A 17 4.96 -4.23 0.27
N LEU A 18 3.69 -4.44 0.61
CA LEU A 18 3.30 -4.78 1.98
C LEU A 18 3.95 -6.10 2.41
N ARG A 19 3.91 -7.11 1.54
CA ARG A 19 4.55 -8.40 1.81
C ARG A 19 6.07 -8.22 1.99
N LEU A 20 6.69 -7.43 1.14
CA LEU A 20 8.12 -7.13 1.23
C LEU A 20 8.45 -6.42 2.54
N TRP A 21 7.62 -5.45 2.93
CA TRP A 21 7.81 -4.75 4.19
C TRP A 21 7.74 -5.72 5.38
N CYS A 22 6.79 -6.63 5.38
CA CYS A 22 6.66 -7.64 6.44
C CYS A 22 7.89 -8.54 6.52
N ASP A 23 8.47 -8.88 5.37
CA ASP A 23 9.63 -9.80 5.32
C ASP A 23 10.96 -9.09 5.56
N ALA A 24 11.12 -7.86 5.06
CA ALA A 24 12.44 -7.21 4.98
C ALA A 24 12.47 -5.74 5.40
N GLY A 25 11.33 -5.13 5.68
CA GLY A 25 11.24 -3.79 6.27
C GLY A 25 11.36 -2.63 5.30
N PHE A 26 11.51 -1.44 5.87
CA PHE A 26 11.52 -0.16 5.16
C PHE A 26 12.58 -0.07 4.06
N GLU A 27 13.80 -0.44 4.38
CA GLU A 27 14.93 -0.30 3.44
C GLU A 27 14.70 -1.10 2.15
N ALA A 28 14.14 -2.29 2.29
CA ALA A 28 13.85 -3.13 1.12
C ALA A 28 12.78 -2.51 0.24
N VAL A 29 11.77 -1.88 0.84
CA VAL A 29 10.72 -1.19 0.09
C VAL A 29 11.30 0.01 -0.67
N ALA A 30 12.12 0.81 0.00
CA ALA A 30 12.78 1.96 -0.63
C ALA A 30 13.65 1.51 -1.82
N ALA A 31 14.42 0.44 -1.64
CA ALA A 31 15.25 -0.11 -2.71
C ALA A 31 14.42 -0.61 -3.89
N ARG A 32 13.26 -1.20 -3.62
CA ARG A 32 12.37 -1.70 -4.68
C ARG A 32 11.76 -0.57 -5.50
N LEU A 33 11.54 0.61 -4.89
CA LEU A 33 10.96 1.77 -5.57
C LEU A 33 12.00 2.64 -6.27
N ALA A 34 13.26 2.53 -5.89
CA ALA A 34 14.34 3.39 -6.40
C ALA A 34 14.47 3.40 -7.94
N PRO A 35 14.30 2.27 -8.65
CA PRO A 35 14.42 2.30 -10.11
C PRO A 35 13.35 3.13 -10.82
N ASP A 36 12.21 3.36 -10.19
CA ASP A 36 11.04 3.98 -10.83
C ASP A 36 10.76 5.41 -10.36
N LEU A 37 11.44 5.87 -9.31
CA LEU A 37 11.21 7.18 -8.71
C LEU A 37 12.54 7.83 -8.35
N ASP A 38 12.56 9.16 -8.30
CA ASP A 38 13.70 9.88 -7.76
C ASP A 38 13.89 9.52 -6.27
N PRO A 39 15.11 9.67 -5.72
CA PRO A 39 15.38 9.24 -4.34
C PRO A 39 14.43 9.85 -3.30
N GLY A 40 14.07 11.11 -3.45
CA GLY A 40 13.14 11.77 -2.52
C GLY A 40 11.76 11.16 -2.57
N SER A 41 11.23 10.90 -3.76
CA SER A 41 9.90 10.31 -3.95
C SER A 41 9.87 8.84 -3.53
N ALA A 42 10.92 8.09 -3.84
CA ALA A 42 11.03 6.70 -3.42
C ALA A 42 11.05 6.59 -1.89
N GLY A 43 11.83 7.44 -1.23
CA GLY A 43 11.89 7.48 0.23
C GLY A 43 10.55 7.89 0.85
N ALA A 44 9.87 8.88 0.26
CA ALA A 44 8.57 9.33 0.75
C ALA A 44 7.52 8.23 0.66
N ALA A 45 7.46 7.52 -0.47
CA ALA A 45 6.51 6.42 -0.65
C ALA A 45 6.82 5.27 0.32
N ALA A 46 8.09 4.94 0.50
CA ALA A 46 8.49 3.88 1.44
C ALA A 46 8.14 4.26 2.88
N ARG A 47 8.34 5.53 3.26
CA ARG A 47 7.96 6.00 4.60
C ARG A 47 6.45 5.97 4.80
N ALA A 48 5.67 6.31 3.77
CA ALA A 48 4.21 6.23 3.85
C ALA A 48 3.74 4.79 4.06
N LEU A 49 4.32 3.83 3.34
CA LEU A 49 4.01 2.41 3.54
C LEU A 49 4.39 1.96 4.96
N ASP A 50 5.59 2.30 5.40
CA ASP A 50 6.06 1.93 6.73
C ASP A 50 5.14 2.47 7.82
N ALA A 51 4.77 3.74 7.73
CA ALA A 51 3.87 4.37 8.70
C ALA A 51 2.48 3.74 8.66
N LEU A 52 1.95 3.47 7.47
CA LEU A 52 0.63 2.86 7.33
C LEU A 52 0.60 1.43 7.86
N ALA A 53 1.63 0.64 7.56
CA ALA A 53 1.72 -0.73 8.05
C ALA A 53 1.82 -0.76 9.58
N ARG A 54 2.60 0.16 10.17
CA ARG A 54 2.69 0.28 11.63
C ARG A 54 1.38 0.75 12.24
N LEU A 55 0.68 1.65 11.57
CA LEU A 55 -0.64 2.10 12.01
C LEU A 55 -1.63 0.94 12.04
N CYS A 56 -1.59 0.09 11.02
CA CYS A 56 -2.41 -1.12 10.98
C CYS A 56 -2.06 -2.06 12.14
N ALA A 57 -0.78 -2.20 12.46
CA ALA A 57 -0.34 -3.06 13.55
C ALA A 57 -0.79 -2.54 14.92
N THR A 58 -0.82 -1.22 15.12
CA THR A 58 -1.12 -0.63 16.42
C THR A 58 -2.60 -0.29 16.63
N THR A 59 -3.34 0.02 15.54
CA THR A 59 -4.74 0.43 15.62
C THR A 59 -5.71 -0.51 14.94
N GLY A 60 -5.21 -1.56 14.30
CA GLY A 60 -6.05 -2.59 13.70
C GLY A 60 -6.80 -3.35 14.78
N ARG A 61 -8.03 -3.75 14.47
CA ARG A 61 -8.87 -4.51 15.41
C ARG A 61 -8.37 -5.94 15.61
N ARG A 62 -7.51 -6.40 14.71
CA ARG A 62 -6.83 -7.68 14.77
C ARG A 62 -5.57 -7.61 13.89
N PRO A 63 -4.63 -8.57 14.01
CA PRO A 63 -3.46 -8.57 13.12
C PRO A 63 -3.86 -8.70 11.65
N LEU A 64 -3.16 -7.96 10.80
CA LEU A 64 -3.38 -8.03 9.36
C LEU A 64 -2.79 -9.33 8.83
N MET A 65 -3.61 -10.11 8.12
CA MET A 65 -3.20 -11.39 7.54
C MET A 65 -2.72 -11.19 6.12
N ARG A 66 -1.55 -11.74 5.80
CA ARG A 66 -0.97 -11.64 4.47
C ARG A 66 -0.47 -13.01 3.99
N HIS A 67 -0.31 -13.14 2.68
CA HIS A 67 0.30 -14.32 2.09
C HIS A 67 1.81 -14.15 1.92
N ALA A 68 2.50 -15.23 1.58
CA ALA A 68 3.93 -15.19 1.28
C ALA A 68 4.21 -14.34 0.03
N ALA A 69 5.42 -13.80 -0.06
CA ALA A 69 5.81 -12.85 -1.11
C ALA A 69 5.53 -13.35 -2.53
N ASP A 70 5.75 -14.64 -2.78
CA ASP A 70 5.59 -15.25 -4.11
C ASP A 70 4.21 -15.88 -4.35
N CYS A 71 3.29 -15.78 -3.39
CA CYS A 71 1.97 -16.38 -3.52
C CYS A 71 1.10 -15.57 -4.50
N ALA A 72 0.44 -16.26 -5.42
CA ALA A 72 -0.47 -15.63 -6.39
C ALA A 72 -1.85 -15.33 -5.80
N CYS A 73 -2.17 -15.90 -4.64
CA CYS A 73 -3.46 -15.70 -3.98
C CYS A 73 -3.53 -14.33 -3.30
N LEU A 74 -4.75 -13.80 -3.21
CA LEU A 74 -5.00 -12.53 -2.54
C LEU A 74 -5.92 -12.79 -1.35
N GLY A 75 -5.45 -12.50 -0.14
CA GLY A 75 -6.25 -12.63 1.07
C GLY A 75 -7.20 -11.46 1.26
N ALA A 76 -8.16 -11.64 2.16
CA ALA A 76 -9.17 -10.59 2.43
C ALA A 76 -8.55 -9.31 2.96
N ASP A 77 -7.58 -9.40 3.88
CA ASP A 77 -6.93 -8.22 4.44
C ASP A 77 -6.06 -7.54 3.40
N GLU A 78 -5.41 -8.32 2.55
CA GLU A 78 -4.62 -7.77 1.45
C GLU A 78 -5.50 -7.08 0.43
N ALA A 79 -6.68 -7.63 0.14
CA ALA A 79 -7.65 -6.99 -0.74
C ALA A 79 -8.13 -5.66 -0.16
N TRP A 80 -8.38 -5.61 1.15
CA TRP A 80 -8.72 -4.38 1.85
C TRP A 80 -7.59 -3.34 1.72
N PHE A 81 -6.36 -3.76 1.96
CA PHE A 81 -5.20 -2.86 1.84
C PHE A 81 -5.06 -2.34 0.41
N ALA A 82 -5.19 -3.23 -0.57
CA ALA A 82 -5.13 -2.86 -1.99
C ALA A 82 -6.15 -1.79 -2.34
N ARG A 83 -7.40 -1.96 -1.90
CA ARG A 83 -8.46 -1.00 -2.16
C ARG A 83 -8.22 0.34 -1.47
N LEU A 84 -7.69 0.30 -0.25
CA LEU A 84 -7.33 1.51 0.48
C LEU A 84 -6.32 2.33 -0.31
N ILE A 85 -5.26 1.68 -0.81
CA ILE A 85 -4.24 2.35 -1.59
C ILE A 85 -4.79 2.79 -2.96
N GLY A 86 -5.67 2.00 -3.56
CA GLY A 86 -6.34 2.36 -4.81
C GLY A 86 -7.11 3.67 -4.67
N HIS A 87 -7.89 3.81 -3.61
CA HIS A 87 -8.59 5.06 -3.32
C HIS A 87 -7.60 6.21 -3.10
N GLY A 88 -6.52 5.95 -2.38
CA GLY A 88 -5.47 6.95 -2.17
C GLY A 88 -4.87 7.43 -3.48
N SER A 89 -4.64 6.53 -4.44
CA SER A 89 -4.05 6.86 -5.74
C SER A 89 -4.96 7.76 -6.59
N GLU A 90 -6.24 7.80 -6.27
CA GLU A 90 -7.23 8.65 -6.94
C GLU A 90 -7.60 9.88 -6.10
N ALA A 91 -6.91 10.08 -4.98
CA ALA A 91 -7.19 11.15 -4.01
C ALA A 91 -8.63 11.09 -3.49
N ALA A 92 -9.21 9.90 -3.45
CA ALA A 92 -10.58 9.67 -2.96
C ALA A 92 -10.55 9.51 -1.43
N ARG A 93 -10.33 10.63 -0.75
CA ARG A 93 -10.06 10.64 0.70
C ARG A 93 -11.22 10.12 1.54
N GLU A 94 -12.45 10.49 1.20
CA GLU A 94 -13.61 10.04 1.97
C GLU A 94 -13.80 8.53 1.89
N GLU A 95 -13.65 7.97 0.69
CA GLU A 95 -13.75 6.53 0.45
C GLU A 95 -12.62 5.80 1.20
N ALA A 96 -11.42 6.37 1.18
CA ALA A 96 -10.29 5.80 1.91
C ALA A 96 -10.56 5.82 3.42
N MET A 97 -11.11 6.90 3.96
CA MET A 97 -11.44 6.98 5.38
C MET A 97 -12.50 5.95 5.77
N MET A 98 -13.56 5.81 4.97
CA MET A 98 -14.61 4.84 5.23
C MET A 98 -14.07 3.41 5.21
N LEU A 99 -13.23 3.13 4.24
CA LEU A 99 -12.61 1.81 4.12
C LEU A 99 -11.65 1.55 5.28
N ALA A 100 -10.91 2.57 5.71
CA ALA A 100 -10.00 2.44 6.85
C ALA A 100 -10.74 2.02 8.11
N MET A 101 -11.94 2.58 8.34
CA MET A 101 -12.74 2.27 9.53
C MET A 101 -13.23 0.82 9.57
N ALA A 102 -13.20 0.11 8.45
CA ALA A 102 -13.58 -1.31 8.43
C ALA A 102 -12.55 -2.19 9.17
N PHE A 103 -11.30 -1.76 9.23
CA PHE A 103 -10.22 -2.54 9.83
C PHE A 103 -9.57 -1.84 11.03
N LEU A 104 -9.44 -0.52 10.98
CA LEU A 104 -8.77 0.28 12.00
C LEU A 104 -9.78 0.91 12.96
N ARG A 105 -9.30 1.32 14.11
CA ARG A 105 -10.11 2.12 15.02
C ARG A 105 -10.43 3.47 14.37
N PRO A 106 -11.63 4.03 14.61
CA PRO A 106 -12.06 5.26 13.91
C PRO A 106 -11.11 6.44 14.03
N GLU A 107 -10.43 6.59 15.17
CA GLU A 107 -9.51 7.70 15.38
C GLU A 107 -8.26 7.65 14.49
N ALA A 108 -7.98 6.49 13.87
CA ALA A 108 -6.85 6.32 12.96
C ALA A 108 -7.23 6.56 11.49
N ALA A 109 -8.52 6.70 11.18
CA ALA A 109 -8.99 6.71 9.79
C ALA A 109 -8.43 7.86 8.97
N ALA A 110 -8.37 9.07 9.53
CA ALA A 110 -7.87 10.24 8.81
C ALA A 110 -6.38 10.10 8.48
N GLU A 111 -5.59 9.63 9.42
CA GLU A 111 -4.16 9.39 9.20
C GLU A 111 -3.95 8.28 8.16
N ALA A 112 -4.72 7.20 8.26
CA ALA A 112 -4.65 6.11 7.29
C ALA A 112 -4.96 6.59 5.88
N ALA A 113 -5.99 7.42 5.71
CA ALA A 113 -6.35 7.97 4.42
C ALA A 113 -5.25 8.88 3.86
N HIS A 114 -4.63 9.69 4.71
CA HIS A 114 -3.53 10.55 4.32
C HIS A 114 -2.32 9.73 3.84
N LEU A 115 -1.96 8.70 4.59
CA LEU A 115 -0.84 7.82 4.23
C LEU A 115 -1.13 7.02 2.96
N ALA A 116 -2.38 6.54 2.82
CA ALA A 116 -2.81 5.84 1.62
C ALA A 116 -2.72 6.74 0.37
N GLU A 117 -3.04 8.02 0.50
CA GLU A 117 -2.91 8.98 -0.59
C GLU A 117 -1.43 9.18 -0.97
N ALA A 118 -0.57 9.39 0.02
CA ALA A 118 0.86 9.56 -0.23
C ALA A 118 1.46 8.34 -0.94
N LEU A 119 1.16 7.15 -0.45
CA LEU A 119 1.65 5.92 -1.06
C LEU A 119 1.01 5.70 -2.43
N GLY A 120 -0.30 5.86 -2.54
CA GLY A 120 -1.02 5.63 -3.78
C GLY A 120 -0.56 6.53 -4.91
N LEU A 121 -0.38 7.82 -4.64
CA LEU A 121 0.12 8.77 -5.63
C LEU A 121 1.57 8.44 -6.03
N GLY A 122 2.40 8.02 -5.07
CA GLY A 122 3.76 7.58 -5.35
C GLY A 122 3.79 6.36 -6.28
N LEU A 123 2.94 5.36 -6.01
CA LEU A 123 2.88 4.16 -6.84
C LEU A 123 2.32 4.45 -8.23
N ARG A 124 1.36 5.35 -8.33
CA ARG A 124 0.83 5.76 -9.61
C ARG A 124 1.92 6.42 -10.45
N ARG A 125 2.70 7.30 -9.85
CA ARG A 125 3.82 7.98 -10.49
C ARG A 125 4.90 6.98 -10.92
N ALA A 126 5.22 6.02 -10.08
CA ALA A 126 6.17 4.96 -10.38
C ALA A 126 5.71 4.11 -11.56
N GLY A 127 4.41 3.81 -11.64
CA GLY A 127 3.83 3.06 -12.76
C GLY A 127 3.95 3.82 -14.08
N ILE A 128 3.73 5.13 -14.07
CA ILE A 128 3.89 5.96 -15.27
C ILE A 128 5.35 5.95 -15.72
N SER A 129 6.28 6.11 -14.79
CA SER A 129 7.72 6.09 -15.06
C SER A 129 8.16 4.78 -15.72
N ARG A 130 7.72 3.64 -15.17
CA ARG A 130 8.02 2.33 -15.74
C ARG A 130 7.52 2.19 -17.18
N ARG A 131 6.31 2.63 -17.45
CA ARG A 131 5.74 2.54 -18.80
C ARG A 131 6.50 3.38 -19.80
N ARG A 132 7.04 4.53 -19.39
CA ARG A 132 7.83 5.40 -20.26
C ARG A 132 9.20 4.80 -20.60
N LEU A 133 9.76 3.99 -19.71
CA LEU A 133 11.06 3.37 -19.93
C LEU A 133 10.98 2.09 -20.76
N HIS A 134 9.80 1.55 -20.88
CA HIS A 134 9.55 0.30 -21.59
C HIS A 134 8.44 0.50 -22.62
#